data_42707ddacac2709224e3ca634648acbe
#
_entry.id   42707ddacac2709224e3ca634648acbe
#
_cell.length_a   1.000
_cell.length_b   1.000
_cell.length_c   1.000
_cell.angle_alpha   90.00
_cell.angle_beta   90.00
_cell.angle_gamma   90.00
#
_symmetry.space_group_name_H-M   'P 1'
#
loop_
_entity.id
_entity.type
_entity.pdbx_description
1 polymer ?
#
loop_
_entity_poly.entity_id
_entity_poly.type
_entity_poly.pdbx_seq_one_letter_code
_entity_poly.pdbx_strand_id
1 'polypeptide(L)'
;MTLSKKLGLTLLAAALATAYGCGKEEPKKAAEAPKAPVEEVVVVKIGHAGPLTGGIAHLGKDNENGARLAVDQANAKGIKLGGKKVKFELLAEDDQADPKLGPTIAQKFADAKAAGVVGHLNSGVTIPASAVYNQAGIPMISGSATNPKLTEQGFKNVFRVVGRDDQQGPAVAQYLKENKIKKAAIADDATAYGEGLANEVEKTLKASGVQIVAREKTTDKATDFKPILTKIKGKAPDAVFYGGMDATGGLMLKQARELGIKAVFAFGDGACTDKMKELAGEMSENLVCSQAGLPVVAASKDFLDAYKAAYKQDPIIYAPFTYDAANLIIAAMQKADSADPAKYLPELQKISMTGATGKIEFDDKGDRKNAEITIFTMKGGKLEPVAVVQGGKSLAFADFMKASMPAPAAPAAAPAAAPMAPAEAPKK
;
A
#
# COMPACT_ATOMS: atom_id res chain seq x y z
N MET A 1 54.15 -12.02 36.29
CA MET A 1 55.25 -12.91 35.89
C MET A 1 55.38 -12.75 34.39
N THR A 2 56.28 -11.95 34.00
CA THR A 2 57.61 -12.11 33.34
C THR A 2 57.44 -12.34 31.86
N LEU A 3 57.75 -11.33 31.03
CA LEU A 3 59.09 -10.98 30.43
C LEU A 3 59.46 -11.98 29.35
N SER A 4 59.91 -11.70 28.14
CA SER A 4 60.86 -10.70 27.66
C SER A 4 61.11 -10.90 26.16
N LYS A 5 61.30 -9.87 25.35
CA LYS A 5 62.59 -9.43 24.76
C LYS A 5 63.27 -10.44 23.80
N LYS A 6 63.72 -10.09 22.60
CA LYS A 6 64.75 -9.18 22.11
C LYS A 6 64.83 -9.30 20.58
N LEU A 7 64.98 -8.31 19.72
CA LEU A 7 66.15 -7.51 19.39
C LEU A 7 67.30 -8.25 18.62
N GLY A 8 67.70 -7.73 17.49
CA GLY A 8 68.91 -7.99 16.74
C GLY A 8 68.73 -7.61 15.27
N LEU A 9 69.05 -6.54 14.76
CA LEU A 9 70.26 -5.69 14.59
C LEU A 9 71.38 -6.34 13.76
N THR A 10 71.79 -5.57 12.80
CA THR A 10 73.10 -5.35 12.14
C THR A 10 73.35 -6.08 10.83
N LEU A 11 73.95 -5.53 9.84
CA LEU A 11 74.84 -4.39 9.41
C LEU A 11 75.38 -4.74 8.03
N LEU A 12 75.42 -3.78 7.13
CA LEU A 12 76.54 -3.21 6.41
C LEU A 12 77.34 -4.12 5.47
N ALA A 13 77.43 -3.74 4.21
CA ALA A 13 78.69 -3.54 3.49
C ALA A 13 78.49 -2.75 2.21
N ALA A 14 79.39 -1.85 2.04
CA ALA A 14 79.45 -0.78 1.06
C ALA A 14 80.32 -1.11 -0.14
N ALA A 15 80.17 -0.30 -1.18
CA ALA A 15 81.16 0.20 -2.15
C ALA A 15 81.39 -0.67 -3.39
N LEU A 16 81.34 -0.17 -4.60
CA LEU A 16 82.22 0.88 -5.23
C LEU A 16 81.61 1.27 -6.58
N ALA A 17 81.88 2.57 -6.87
CA ALA A 17 81.52 3.28 -8.08
C ALA A 17 82.32 2.85 -9.30
N THR A 18 81.72 3.01 -10.50
CA THR A 18 82.39 3.63 -11.63
C THR A 18 81.41 4.35 -12.52
N ALA A 19 81.72 5.59 -12.79
CA ALA A 19 81.03 6.54 -13.62
C ALA A 19 81.11 6.19 -15.10
N TYR A 20 79.97 6.36 -15.84
CA TYR A 20 80.03 6.97 -17.17
C TYR A 20 78.67 7.70 -17.34
N GLY A 21 78.76 8.96 -17.62
CA GLY A 21 77.66 9.88 -17.81
C GLY A 21 76.99 9.71 -19.14
N CYS A 22 75.75 10.06 -19.16
CA CYS A 22 75.04 10.84 -20.22
C CYS A 22 73.58 10.99 -19.89
N GLY A 23 73.10 12.20 -19.90
CA GLY A 23 71.74 12.57 -20.23
C GLY A 23 70.68 12.32 -19.11
N LYS A 24 70.49 13.29 -18.23
CA LYS A 24 69.26 13.46 -17.45
C LYS A 24 68.11 13.83 -18.37
N GLU A 25 67.31 12.87 -18.76
CA GLU A 25 65.91 13.15 -19.05
C GLU A 25 65.12 12.96 -17.74
N GLU A 26 64.59 14.06 -17.21
CA GLU A 26 63.63 14.02 -16.12
C GLU A 26 62.40 13.24 -16.59
N PRO A 27 61.86 12.27 -15.81
CA PRO A 27 60.63 11.63 -16.16
C PRO A 27 59.51 12.70 -16.16
N LYS A 28 58.96 12.99 -17.33
CA LYS A 28 57.76 13.79 -17.47
C LYS A 28 56.70 13.15 -16.55
N LYS A 29 56.29 13.90 -15.48
CA LYS A 29 55.13 13.58 -14.68
C LYS A 29 53.98 13.29 -15.65
N ALA A 30 53.51 12.03 -15.71
CA ALA A 30 52.33 11.67 -16.43
C ALA A 30 51.19 12.58 -15.90
N ALA A 31 50.61 13.36 -16.80
CA ALA A 31 49.46 14.18 -16.46
C ALA A 31 48.37 13.25 -15.92
N GLU A 32 48.02 13.44 -14.65
CA GLU A 32 46.85 12.75 -14.06
C GLU A 32 45.66 12.99 -14.99
N ALA A 33 45.11 11.93 -15.55
CA ALA A 33 43.89 12.03 -16.38
C ALA A 33 42.81 12.77 -15.56
N PRO A 34 42.07 13.70 -16.15
CA PRO A 34 41.01 14.42 -15.44
C PRO A 34 40.09 13.39 -14.77
N LYS A 35 40.02 13.43 -13.42
CA LYS A 35 39.01 12.62 -12.71
C LYS A 35 37.66 12.98 -13.30
N ALA A 36 36.96 11.97 -13.82
CA ALA A 36 35.58 12.16 -14.29
C ALA A 36 34.81 12.93 -13.21
N PRO A 37 33.98 13.91 -13.58
CA PRO A 37 33.17 14.64 -12.62
C PRO A 37 32.41 13.66 -11.76
N VAL A 38 32.58 13.72 -10.44
CA VAL A 38 31.76 12.91 -9.51
C VAL A 38 30.32 13.40 -9.69
N GLU A 39 29.47 12.57 -10.25
CA GLU A 39 28.05 12.90 -10.44
C GLU A 39 27.44 13.16 -9.05
N GLU A 40 26.99 14.38 -8.79
CA GLU A 40 26.37 14.76 -7.51
C GLU A 40 25.06 13.98 -7.33
N VAL A 41 24.98 13.17 -6.28
CA VAL A 41 23.79 12.41 -5.92
C VAL A 41 23.03 13.12 -4.80
N VAL A 42 21.80 13.51 -5.07
CA VAL A 42 20.91 14.13 -4.09
C VAL A 42 20.05 13.06 -3.43
N VAL A 43 20.07 13.01 -2.09
CA VAL A 43 19.19 12.11 -1.34
C VAL A 43 17.83 12.76 -1.14
N VAL A 44 16.76 12.05 -1.58
CA VAL A 44 15.35 12.45 -1.39
C VAL A 44 14.70 11.45 -0.43
N LYS A 45 14.26 11.94 0.72
CA LYS A 45 13.65 11.12 1.76
C LYS A 45 12.15 11.01 1.54
N ILE A 46 11.61 9.80 1.58
CA ILE A 46 10.18 9.51 1.58
C ILE A 46 9.85 8.84 2.92
N GLY A 47 8.92 9.40 3.68
CA GLY A 47 8.47 8.81 4.93
C GLY A 47 7.50 7.65 4.67
N HIS A 48 7.58 6.60 5.49
CA HIS A 48 6.57 5.57 5.61
C HIS A 48 6.27 5.33 7.08
N ALA A 49 5.00 5.27 7.44
CA ALA A 49 4.59 4.89 8.80
C ALA A 49 3.39 3.95 8.77
N GLY A 50 3.41 3.01 9.68
CA GLY A 50 2.39 2.01 9.89
C GLY A 50 2.70 1.17 11.13
N PRO A 51 1.80 0.28 11.56
CA PRO A 51 2.03 -0.59 12.70
C PRO A 51 3.03 -1.71 12.35
N LEU A 52 4.31 -1.50 12.61
CA LEU A 52 5.36 -2.49 12.33
C LEU A 52 5.55 -3.49 13.49
N THR A 53 4.91 -3.25 14.63
CA THR A 53 4.83 -4.15 15.78
C THR A 53 3.39 -4.35 16.23
N GLY A 54 3.14 -5.32 17.14
CA GLY A 54 1.81 -5.61 17.68
C GLY A 54 0.99 -6.57 16.81
N GLY A 55 -0.32 -6.69 17.13
CA GLY A 55 -1.21 -7.71 16.56
C GLY A 55 -1.46 -7.60 15.05
N ILE A 56 -1.29 -6.41 14.48
CA ILE A 56 -1.50 -6.13 13.05
C ILE A 56 -0.20 -5.74 12.33
N ALA A 57 0.96 -6.12 12.90
CA ALA A 57 2.26 -5.84 12.30
C ALA A 57 2.43 -6.41 10.89
N HIS A 58 1.76 -7.52 10.58
CA HIS A 58 1.76 -8.12 9.23
C HIS A 58 1.15 -7.18 8.19
N LEU A 59 0.09 -6.42 8.54
CA LEU A 59 -0.52 -5.42 7.66
C LEU A 59 0.39 -4.20 7.48
N GLY A 60 1.02 -3.71 8.57
CA GLY A 60 1.98 -2.61 8.49
C GLY A 60 3.20 -2.97 7.64
N LYS A 61 3.68 -4.22 7.78
CA LYS A 61 4.80 -4.71 6.97
C LYS A 61 4.44 -4.88 5.50
N ASP A 62 3.22 -5.32 5.20
CA ASP A 62 2.70 -5.35 3.83
C ASP A 62 2.69 -3.95 3.21
N ASN A 63 2.22 -2.94 3.95
CA ASN A 63 2.27 -1.53 3.54
C ASN A 63 3.72 -1.07 3.27
N GLU A 64 4.63 -1.31 4.21
CA GLU A 64 6.03 -0.93 4.07
C GLU A 64 6.67 -1.58 2.83
N ASN A 65 6.44 -2.87 2.63
CA ASN A 65 7.00 -3.61 1.52
C ASN A 65 6.56 -3.04 0.17
N GLY A 66 5.29 -2.65 0.02
CA GLY A 66 4.80 -1.99 -1.19
C GLY A 66 5.54 -0.68 -1.48
N ALA A 67 5.63 0.21 -0.49
CA ALA A 67 6.32 1.49 -0.62
C ALA A 67 7.82 1.30 -0.90
N ARG A 68 8.47 0.36 -0.21
CA ARG A 68 9.89 0.05 -0.37
C ARG A 68 10.21 -0.48 -1.76
N LEU A 69 9.38 -1.39 -2.29
CA LEU A 69 9.54 -1.92 -3.65
C LEU A 69 9.54 -0.81 -4.70
N ALA A 70 8.61 0.16 -4.58
CA ALA A 70 8.56 1.30 -5.48
C ALA A 70 9.81 2.18 -5.41
N VAL A 71 10.29 2.46 -4.19
CA VAL A 71 11.52 3.23 -3.95
C VAL A 71 12.74 2.51 -4.52
N ASP A 72 12.87 1.21 -4.29
CA ASP A 72 14.00 0.42 -4.79
C ASP A 72 14.01 0.37 -6.32
N GLN A 73 12.84 0.20 -6.95
CA GLN A 73 12.71 0.24 -8.41
C GLN A 73 12.99 1.63 -8.99
N ALA A 74 12.61 2.71 -8.31
CA ALA A 74 12.92 4.06 -8.71
C ALA A 74 14.44 4.32 -8.66
N ASN A 75 15.12 3.85 -7.63
CA ASN A 75 16.58 3.91 -7.50
C ASN A 75 17.28 3.13 -8.61
N ALA A 76 16.79 1.95 -8.96
CA ALA A 76 17.34 1.14 -10.04
C ALA A 76 17.21 1.83 -11.42
N LYS A 77 16.18 2.66 -11.63
CA LYS A 77 16.00 3.46 -12.86
C LYS A 77 16.95 4.64 -12.98
N GLY A 78 17.65 5.03 -11.91
CA GLY A 78 18.62 6.14 -11.94
C GLY A 78 17.99 7.50 -12.25
N ILE A 79 16.88 7.83 -11.62
CA ILE A 79 16.07 9.04 -11.84
C ILE A 79 16.94 10.29 -11.60
N LYS A 80 16.76 11.30 -12.45
CA LYS A 80 17.33 12.64 -12.29
C LYS A 80 16.22 13.65 -12.06
N LEU A 81 16.47 14.60 -11.16
CA LEU A 81 15.61 15.77 -10.90
C LEU A 81 16.46 17.04 -10.88
N GLY A 82 16.07 18.07 -11.60
CA GLY A 82 16.83 19.29 -11.74
C GLY A 82 18.25 19.05 -12.31
N GLY A 83 18.39 18.05 -13.19
CA GLY A 83 19.66 17.64 -13.79
C GLY A 83 20.58 16.83 -12.88
N LYS A 84 20.24 16.62 -11.59
CA LYS A 84 21.03 15.85 -10.61
C LYS A 84 20.49 14.45 -10.44
N LYS A 85 21.37 13.46 -10.28
CA LYS A 85 20.98 12.10 -9.94
C LYS A 85 20.36 12.05 -8.55
N VAL A 86 19.22 11.35 -8.42
CA VAL A 86 18.51 11.22 -7.14
C VAL A 86 18.67 9.81 -6.60
N LYS A 87 18.86 9.70 -5.28
CA LYS A 87 18.71 8.48 -4.51
C LYS A 87 17.53 8.67 -3.54
N PHE A 88 16.46 7.91 -3.73
CA PHE A 88 15.35 7.90 -2.80
C PHE A 88 15.71 7.04 -1.58
N GLU A 89 15.36 7.53 -0.38
CA GLU A 89 15.54 6.83 0.88
C GLU A 89 14.17 6.71 1.57
N LEU A 90 13.74 5.48 1.89
CA LEU A 90 12.52 5.24 2.64
C LEU A 90 12.82 5.27 4.14
N LEU A 91 12.30 6.27 4.83
CA LEU A 91 12.32 6.37 6.29
C LEU A 91 11.09 5.62 6.83
N ALA A 92 11.28 4.47 7.46
CA ALA A 92 10.18 3.65 8.00
C ALA A 92 10.07 3.83 9.51
N GLU A 93 8.85 4.12 10.02
CA GLU A 93 8.56 4.33 11.44
C GLU A 93 7.37 3.47 11.87
N ASP A 94 7.49 2.91 13.07
CA ASP A 94 6.43 2.13 13.71
C ASP A 94 5.49 3.04 14.50
N ASP A 95 4.24 3.16 14.07
CA ASP A 95 3.21 3.92 14.77
C ASP A 95 2.36 3.07 15.73
N GLN A 96 2.62 1.76 15.80
CA GLN A 96 1.96 0.80 16.70
C GLN A 96 0.43 0.82 16.63
N ALA A 97 -0.14 1.38 15.57
CA ALA A 97 -1.55 1.71 15.44
C ALA A 97 -2.07 2.65 16.56
N ASP A 98 -1.18 3.37 17.26
CA ASP A 98 -1.56 4.31 18.32
C ASP A 98 -1.78 5.73 17.75
N PRO A 99 -3.01 6.28 17.84
CA PRO A 99 -3.33 7.63 17.37
C PRO A 99 -2.42 8.72 17.94
N LYS A 100 -1.83 8.51 19.14
CA LYS A 100 -0.93 9.48 19.79
C LYS A 100 0.45 9.53 19.12
N LEU A 101 0.89 8.42 18.51
CA LEU A 101 2.18 8.37 17.84
C LEU A 101 2.14 9.02 16.44
N GLY A 102 0.98 9.07 15.79
CA GLY A 102 0.85 9.65 14.46
C GLY A 102 1.42 11.06 14.32
N PRO A 103 0.98 12.04 15.11
CA PRO A 103 1.54 13.41 15.08
C PRO A 103 3.04 13.47 15.41
N THR A 104 3.51 12.65 16.34
CA THR A 104 4.92 12.59 16.74
C THR A 104 5.81 12.10 15.58
N ILE A 105 5.37 11.05 14.90
CA ILE A 105 6.08 10.52 13.72
C ILE A 105 6.00 11.49 12.56
N ALA A 106 4.85 12.14 12.36
CA ALA A 106 4.70 13.17 11.35
C ALA A 106 5.67 14.34 11.56
N GLN A 107 5.85 14.79 12.81
CA GLN A 107 6.84 15.81 13.15
C GLN A 107 8.28 15.31 12.87
N LYS A 108 8.58 14.04 13.22
CA LYS A 108 9.89 13.44 12.93
C LYS A 108 10.20 13.44 11.42
N PHE A 109 9.22 13.14 10.57
CA PHE A 109 9.41 13.23 9.12
C PHE A 109 9.57 14.66 8.63
N ALA A 110 8.86 15.63 9.23
CA ALA A 110 9.04 17.06 8.92
C ALA A 110 10.45 17.53 9.28
N ASP A 111 10.93 17.19 10.48
CA ASP A 111 12.28 17.52 10.95
C ASP A 111 13.38 16.86 10.08
N ALA A 112 13.13 15.64 9.62
CA ALA A 112 14.00 14.92 8.67
C ALA A 112 13.93 15.48 7.25
N LYS A 113 13.07 16.46 6.97
CA LYS A 113 12.80 17.04 5.64
C LYS A 113 12.37 15.97 4.64
N ALA A 114 11.45 15.10 5.03
CA ALA A 114 10.84 14.16 4.09
C ALA A 114 10.13 14.92 2.98
N ALA A 115 10.40 14.54 1.74
CA ALA A 115 9.82 15.20 0.57
C ALA A 115 8.39 14.72 0.28
N GLY A 116 7.95 13.63 0.87
CA GLY A 116 6.60 13.09 0.77
C GLY A 116 6.43 11.92 1.75
N VAL A 117 5.19 11.50 2.00
CA VAL A 117 4.88 10.40 2.93
C VAL A 117 3.90 9.41 2.31
N VAL A 118 4.17 8.12 2.48
CA VAL A 118 3.28 6.99 2.16
C VAL A 118 2.81 6.37 3.49
N GLY A 119 1.54 6.47 3.80
CA GLY A 119 0.99 6.03 5.09
C GLY A 119 0.10 7.12 5.70
N HIS A 120 -0.30 7.02 6.96
CA HIS A 120 -0.22 5.85 7.84
C HIS A 120 -1.23 4.76 7.41
N LEU A 121 -1.21 3.59 8.12
CA LEU A 121 -2.18 2.55 7.82
C LEU A 121 -3.55 2.85 8.42
N ASN A 122 -3.63 2.99 9.73
CA ASN A 122 -4.89 3.10 10.46
C ASN A 122 -5.48 4.51 10.36
N SER A 123 -6.77 4.63 10.06
CA SER A 123 -7.46 5.94 9.96
C SER A 123 -7.27 6.79 11.23
N GLY A 124 -7.33 6.16 12.41
CA GLY A 124 -7.16 6.85 13.69
C GLY A 124 -5.78 7.46 13.90
N VAL A 125 -4.75 6.92 13.24
CA VAL A 125 -3.37 7.45 13.25
C VAL A 125 -3.18 8.46 12.11
N THR A 126 -3.69 8.13 10.90
CA THR A 126 -3.53 8.94 9.70
C THR A 126 -4.17 10.32 9.83
N ILE A 127 -5.40 10.40 10.37
CA ILE A 127 -6.15 11.65 10.49
C ILE A 127 -5.39 12.70 11.32
N PRO A 128 -4.94 12.45 12.56
CA PRO A 128 -4.18 13.45 13.31
C PRO A 128 -2.78 13.70 12.72
N ALA A 129 -2.11 12.71 12.13
CA ALA A 129 -0.82 12.87 11.48
C ALA A 129 -0.91 13.81 10.25
N SER A 130 -2.00 13.70 9.47
CA SER A 130 -2.21 14.51 8.26
C SER A 130 -2.26 16.01 8.54
N ALA A 131 -2.70 16.43 9.72
CA ALA A 131 -2.70 17.84 10.12
C ALA A 131 -1.26 18.38 10.26
N VAL A 132 -0.34 17.57 10.81
CA VAL A 132 1.08 17.93 10.92
C VAL A 132 1.74 17.98 9.54
N TYR A 133 1.48 17.00 8.67
CA TYR A 133 1.97 17.03 7.29
C TYR A 133 1.44 18.22 6.52
N ASN A 134 0.16 18.58 6.70
CA ASN A 134 -0.40 19.77 6.07
C ASN A 134 0.29 21.06 6.54
N GLN A 135 0.54 21.19 7.84
CA GLN A 135 1.25 22.34 8.40
C GLN A 135 2.69 22.44 7.90
N ALA A 136 3.36 21.28 7.73
CA ALA A 136 4.72 21.22 7.20
C ALA A 136 4.78 21.32 5.65
N GLY A 137 3.66 21.35 4.96
CA GLY A 137 3.59 21.40 3.49
C GLY A 137 4.05 20.10 2.82
N ILE A 138 4.07 18.96 3.54
CA ILE A 138 4.52 17.67 3.02
C ILE A 138 3.32 16.91 2.43
N PRO A 139 3.32 16.56 1.13
CA PRO A 139 2.29 15.71 0.56
C PRO A 139 2.32 14.30 1.14
N MET A 140 1.14 13.76 1.45
CA MET A 140 0.99 12.40 1.93
C MET A 140 -0.05 11.64 1.12
N ILE A 141 0.18 10.35 0.92
CA ILE A 141 -0.77 9.42 0.29
C ILE A 141 -0.94 8.19 1.18
N SER A 142 -2.16 7.94 1.65
CA SER A 142 -2.48 6.69 2.34
C SER A 142 -2.89 5.61 1.34
N GLY A 143 -2.34 4.41 1.51
CA GLY A 143 -2.70 3.20 0.77
C GLY A 143 -3.70 2.31 1.49
N SER A 144 -4.28 2.79 2.62
CA SER A 144 -5.10 1.93 3.50
C SER A 144 -6.11 2.66 4.37
N ALA A 145 -5.89 3.93 4.75
CA ALA A 145 -6.82 4.65 5.62
C ALA A 145 -8.11 5.04 4.86
N THR A 146 -9.22 4.43 5.23
CA THR A 146 -10.51 4.50 4.52
C THR A 146 -11.50 5.51 5.09
N ASN A 147 -11.32 5.99 6.34
CA ASN A 147 -12.27 6.90 6.98
C ASN A 147 -12.41 8.23 6.19
N PRO A 148 -13.64 8.66 5.84
CA PRO A 148 -13.89 9.90 5.09
C PRO A 148 -13.26 11.14 5.69
N LYS A 149 -13.15 11.21 7.03
CA LYS A 149 -12.58 12.38 7.74
C LYS A 149 -11.16 12.73 7.30
N LEU A 150 -10.40 11.77 6.74
CA LEU A 150 -9.02 12.03 6.29
C LEU A 150 -8.97 13.18 5.27
N THR A 151 -9.82 13.15 4.26
CA THR A 151 -9.85 14.11 3.15
C THR A 151 -10.91 15.21 3.34
N GLU A 152 -11.80 15.06 4.32
CA GLU A 152 -12.82 16.09 4.64
C GLU A 152 -12.30 17.21 5.55
N GLN A 153 -11.03 17.14 5.98
CA GLN A 153 -10.35 18.23 6.72
C GLN A 153 -10.02 19.43 5.83
N GLY A 154 -10.16 19.31 4.50
CA GLY A 154 -9.91 20.39 3.53
C GLY A 154 -8.44 20.60 3.17
N PHE A 155 -7.54 19.72 3.60
CA PHE A 155 -6.11 19.78 3.28
C PHE A 155 -5.89 19.47 1.79
N LYS A 156 -4.98 20.20 1.14
CA LYS A 156 -4.72 20.06 -0.30
C LYS A 156 -3.54 19.14 -0.65
N ASN A 157 -2.82 18.69 0.36
CA ASN A 157 -1.66 17.80 0.26
C ASN A 157 -1.89 16.42 0.86
N VAL A 158 -3.15 16.04 1.12
CA VAL A 158 -3.55 14.76 1.71
C VAL A 158 -4.35 13.97 0.68
N PHE A 159 -3.92 12.73 0.40
CA PHE A 159 -4.50 11.87 -0.62
C PHE A 159 -4.68 10.45 -0.11
N ARG A 160 -5.53 9.67 -0.81
CA ARG A 160 -5.64 8.22 -0.66
C ARG A 160 -5.81 7.52 -2.01
N VAL A 161 -5.32 6.30 -2.11
CA VAL A 161 -5.45 5.46 -3.32
C VAL A 161 -6.39 4.27 -3.14
N VAL A 162 -7.09 4.21 -2.01
CA VAL A 162 -8.13 3.21 -1.70
C VAL A 162 -9.52 3.87 -1.69
N GLY A 163 -10.56 3.04 -1.69
CA GLY A 163 -11.94 3.51 -1.49
C GLY A 163 -12.19 4.04 -0.08
N ARG A 164 -13.31 4.73 0.12
CA ARG A 164 -13.73 5.32 1.39
C ARG A 164 -14.72 4.42 2.12
N ASP A 165 -14.86 4.59 3.44
CA ASP A 165 -15.83 3.85 4.24
C ASP A 165 -17.28 4.14 3.85
N ASP A 166 -17.58 5.34 3.37
CA ASP A 166 -18.90 5.71 2.84
C ASP A 166 -19.20 5.12 1.44
N GLN A 167 -18.24 4.39 0.85
CA GLN A 167 -18.41 3.52 -0.30
C GLN A 167 -18.39 2.04 0.14
N GLN A 168 -17.48 1.70 1.06
CA GLN A 168 -17.29 0.34 1.56
C GLN A 168 -18.48 -0.14 2.40
N GLY A 169 -18.96 0.68 3.33
CA GLY A 169 -20.12 0.37 4.17
C GLY A 169 -21.38 0.05 3.35
N PRO A 170 -21.80 0.90 2.41
CA PRO A 170 -22.89 0.62 1.47
C PRO A 170 -22.70 -0.67 0.66
N ALA A 171 -21.47 -0.94 0.20
CA ALA A 171 -21.19 -2.15 -0.58
C ALA A 171 -21.42 -3.43 0.25
N VAL A 172 -20.91 -3.47 1.49
CA VAL A 172 -21.16 -4.59 2.43
C VAL A 172 -22.64 -4.72 2.75
N ALA A 173 -23.31 -3.62 3.05
CA ALA A 173 -24.74 -3.61 3.39
C ALA A 173 -25.61 -4.09 2.21
N GLN A 174 -25.28 -3.66 1.00
CA GLN A 174 -25.97 -4.12 -0.21
C GLN A 174 -25.82 -5.63 -0.39
N TYR A 175 -24.59 -6.15 -0.26
CA TYR A 175 -24.32 -7.58 -0.37
C TYR A 175 -25.11 -8.39 0.67
N LEU A 176 -25.13 -7.95 1.93
CA LEU A 176 -25.91 -8.59 2.99
C LEU A 176 -27.40 -8.61 2.67
N LYS A 177 -27.96 -7.49 2.17
CA LYS A 177 -29.37 -7.40 1.77
C LYS A 177 -29.70 -8.33 0.60
N GLU A 178 -28.86 -8.38 -0.43
CA GLU A 178 -29.02 -9.28 -1.58
C GLU A 178 -29.02 -10.75 -1.14
N ASN A 179 -28.27 -11.06 -0.07
CA ASN A 179 -28.26 -12.37 0.60
C ASN A 179 -29.37 -12.53 1.65
N LYS A 180 -30.44 -11.73 1.56
CA LYS A 180 -31.71 -11.87 2.33
C LYS A 180 -31.56 -11.66 3.83
N ILE A 181 -30.53 -10.96 4.30
CA ILE A 181 -30.39 -10.57 5.70
C ILE A 181 -31.51 -9.59 6.07
N LYS A 182 -32.26 -9.89 7.14
CA LYS A 182 -33.37 -9.08 7.65
C LYS A 182 -33.06 -8.44 9.00
N LYS A 183 -32.21 -9.10 9.82
CA LYS A 183 -31.80 -8.65 11.14
C LYS A 183 -30.28 -8.63 11.22
N ALA A 184 -29.70 -7.52 11.59
CA ALA A 184 -28.27 -7.39 11.76
C ALA A 184 -27.92 -6.87 13.15
N ALA A 185 -26.85 -7.42 13.73
CA ALA A 185 -26.14 -6.82 14.85
C ALA A 185 -24.88 -6.14 14.34
N ILE A 186 -24.53 -5.02 14.93
CA ILE A 186 -23.35 -4.25 14.59
C ILE A 186 -22.44 -4.16 15.81
N ALA A 187 -21.15 -4.42 15.63
CA ALA A 187 -20.13 -4.20 16.65
C ALA A 187 -18.93 -3.49 16.05
N ASP A 188 -18.17 -2.76 16.86
CA ASP A 188 -16.92 -2.13 16.44
C ASP A 188 -15.87 -2.12 17.57
N ASP A 189 -14.61 -1.85 17.19
CA ASP A 189 -13.46 -1.79 18.07
C ASP A 189 -13.21 -0.39 18.68
N ALA A 190 -14.15 0.53 18.54
CA ALA A 190 -14.08 1.92 18.98
C ALA A 190 -12.91 2.74 18.40
N THR A 191 -12.21 2.24 17.37
CA THR A 191 -11.25 3.04 16.62
C THR A 191 -11.97 3.95 15.61
N ALA A 192 -11.28 5.00 15.14
CA ALA A 192 -11.85 5.86 14.10
C ALA A 192 -12.20 5.10 12.81
N TYR A 193 -11.44 4.04 12.47
CA TYR A 193 -11.76 3.14 11.38
C TYR A 193 -12.98 2.27 11.70
N GLY A 194 -12.89 1.45 12.75
CA GLY A 194 -13.91 0.43 13.01
C GLY A 194 -15.27 1.02 13.31
N GLU A 195 -15.34 2.08 14.15
CA GLU A 195 -16.59 2.81 14.40
C GLU A 195 -17.10 3.52 13.15
N GLY A 196 -16.21 4.16 12.38
CA GLY A 196 -16.58 4.88 11.17
C GLY A 196 -17.24 3.98 10.14
N LEU A 197 -16.61 2.86 9.81
CA LEU A 197 -17.14 1.88 8.85
C LEU A 197 -18.43 1.22 9.38
N ALA A 198 -18.47 0.86 10.67
CA ALA A 198 -19.67 0.30 11.30
C ALA A 198 -20.87 1.24 11.21
N ASN A 199 -20.65 2.54 11.37
CA ASN A 199 -21.71 3.54 11.23
C ASN A 199 -22.25 3.64 9.79
N GLU A 200 -21.38 3.54 8.76
CA GLU A 200 -21.83 3.55 7.36
C GLU A 200 -22.60 2.26 6.98
N VAL A 201 -22.16 1.10 7.50
CA VAL A 201 -22.90 -0.16 7.33
C VAL A 201 -24.26 -0.08 8.01
N GLU A 202 -24.31 0.36 9.28
CA GLU A 202 -25.56 0.51 10.04
C GLU A 202 -26.56 1.43 9.34
N LYS A 203 -26.10 2.62 8.93
CA LYS A 203 -26.87 3.61 8.20
C LYS A 203 -27.49 3.02 6.93
N THR A 204 -26.71 2.31 6.15
CA THR A 204 -27.15 1.74 4.86
C THR A 204 -28.10 0.55 5.07
N LEU A 205 -27.83 -0.32 6.04
CA LEU A 205 -28.73 -1.42 6.38
C LEU A 205 -30.10 -0.90 6.84
N LYS A 206 -30.13 0.11 7.72
CA LYS A 206 -31.39 0.77 8.16
C LYS A 206 -32.14 1.37 6.97
N ALA A 207 -31.48 2.10 6.11
CA ALA A 207 -32.06 2.70 4.91
C ALA A 207 -32.62 1.64 3.94
N SER A 208 -32.05 0.42 3.95
CA SER A 208 -32.50 -0.71 3.13
C SER A 208 -33.61 -1.53 3.77
N GLY A 209 -34.08 -1.17 4.97
CA GLY A 209 -35.14 -1.90 5.69
C GLY A 209 -34.65 -3.10 6.50
N VAL A 210 -33.35 -3.26 6.71
CA VAL A 210 -32.80 -4.28 7.60
C VAL A 210 -32.89 -3.77 9.05
N GLN A 211 -33.43 -4.60 9.93
CA GLN A 211 -33.56 -4.28 11.35
C GLN A 211 -32.20 -4.40 12.05
N ILE A 212 -31.72 -3.32 12.67
CA ILE A 212 -30.55 -3.39 13.56
C ILE A 212 -31.05 -3.80 14.94
N VAL A 213 -30.66 -4.99 15.39
CA VAL A 213 -31.13 -5.60 16.63
C VAL A 213 -30.16 -5.42 17.80
N ALA A 214 -28.91 -5.09 17.54
CA ALA A 214 -27.91 -4.75 18.55
C ALA A 214 -26.85 -3.80 17.98
N ARG A 215 -26.31 -2.93 18.82
CA ARG A 215 -25.16 -2.08 18.57
C ARG A 215 -24.23 -2.15 19.78
N GLU A 216 -23.07 -2.79 19.61
CA GLU A 216 -22.13 -3.06 20.67
C GLU A 216 -20.76 -2.44 20.33
N LYS A 217 -19.99 -2.10 21.36
CA LYS A 217 -18.60 -1.62 21.22
C LYS A 217 -17.65 -2.48 22.03
N THR A 218 -16.44 -2.60 21.52
CA THR A 218 -15.32 -3.24 22.21
C THR A 218 -14.07 -2.35 22.07
N THR A 219 -12.88 -2.90 22.07
CA THR A 219 -11.63 -2.19 21.83
C THR A 219 -10.75 -2.97 20.85
N ASP A 220 -9.83 -2.28 20.21
CA ASP A 220 -8.81 -2.85 19.30
C ASP A 220 -7.82 -3.81 20.00
N LYS A 221 -7.85 -3.88 21.32
CA LYS A 221 -7.01 -4.75 22.15
C LYS A 221 -7.81 -5.81 22.92
N ALA A 222 -9.12 -5.92 22.64
CA ALA A 222 -9.96 -6.90 23.30
C ALA A 222 -9.59 -8.33 22.89
N THR A 223 -9.61 -9.23 23.88
CA THR A 223 -9.39 -10.67 23.70
C THR A 223 -10.58 -11.51 24.13
N ASP A 224 -11.50 -10.94 24.89
CA ASP A 224 -12.75 -11.58 25.31
C ASP A 224 -13.95 -10.80 24.77
N PHE A 225 -14.72 -11.45 23.91
CA PHE A 225 -15.91 -10.92 23.26
C PHE A 225 -17.19 -11.56 23.79
N LYS A 226 -17.11 -12.58 24.67
CA LYS A 226 -18.25 -13.34 25.16
C LYS A 226 -19.35 -12.46 25.78
N PRO A 227 -19.04 -11.39 26.51
CA PRO A 227 -20.09 -10.52 27.09
C PRO A 227 -20.97 -9.87 26.00
N ILE A 228 -20.38 -9.25 24.98
CA ILE A 228 -21.14 -8.62 23.88
C ILE A 228 -21.79 -9.67 22.97
N LEU A 229 -21.11 -10.78 22.70
CA LEU A 229 -21.62 -11.87 21.90
C LEU A 229 -22.83 -12.55 22.53
N THR A 230 -22.89 -12.65 23.86
CA THR A 230 -24.06 -13.18 24.58
C THR A 230 -25.28 -12.28 24.39
N LYS A 231 -25.10 -10.96 24.45
CA LYS A 231 -26.17 -9.99 24.16
C LYS A 231 -26.65 -10.12 22.70
N ILE A 232 -25.70 -10.17 21.75
CA ILE A 232 -25.98 -10.34 20.33
C ILE A 232 -26.74 -11.65 20.08
N LYS A 233 -26.30 -12.77 20.67
CA LYS A 233 -26.97 -14.07 20.57
C LYS A 233 -28.43 -14.00 20.98
N GLY A 234 -28.73 -13.31 22.09
CA GLY A 234 -30.10 -13.14 22.59
C GLY A 234 -31.03 -12.38 21.64
N LYS A 235 -30.48 -11.66 20.65
CA LYS A 235 -31.25 -10.93 19.63
C LYS A 235 -31.48 -11.73 18.35
N ALA A 236 -30.85 -12.90 18.21
CA ALA A 236 -30.94 -13.80 17.06
C ALA A 236 -30.79 -13.06 15.72
N PRO A 237 -29.66 -12.37 15.43
CA PRO A 237 -29.45 -11.72 14.16
C PRO A 237 -29.19 -12.75 13.05
N ASP A 238 -29.50 -12.38 11.79
CA ASP A 238 -29.12 -13.13 10.60
C ASP A 238 -27.65 -12.85 10.24
N ALA A 239 -27.17 -11.64 10.52
CA ALA A 239 -25.76 -11.23 10.32
C ALA A 239 -25.22 -10.43 11.49
N VAL A 240 -23.91 -10.51 11.70
CA VAL A 240 -23.14 -9.65 12.60
C VAL A 240 -22.08 -8.94 11.75
N PHE A 241 -22.10 -7.62 11.73
CA PHE A 241 -21.00 -6.84 11.18
C PHE A 241 -20.05 -6.44 12.32
N TYR A 242 -18.75 -6.59 12.08
CA TYR A 242 -17.71 -6.10 12.99
C TYR A 242 -16.76 -5.15 12.26
N GLY A 243 -16.72 -3.90 12.72
CA GLY A 243 -15.74 -2.89 12.32
C GLY A 243 -14.50 -2.99 13.19
N GLY A 244 -13.41 -3.49 12.62
CA GLY A 244 -12.14 -3.69 13.31
C GLY A 244 -11.17 -4.50 12.47
N MET A 245 -10.03 -4.84 13.06
CA MET A 245 -8.95 -5.54 12.40
C MET A 245 -9.04 -7.06 12.57
N ASP A 246 -8.31 -7.81 11.73
CA ASP A 246 -8.27 -9.28 11.74
C ASP A 246 -7.84 -9.87 13.09
N ALA A 247 -6.87 -9.25 13.78
CA ALA A 247 -6.39 -9.71 15.07
C ALA A 247 -7.50 -9.85 16.12
N THR A 248 -8.47 -8.95 16.12
CA THR A 248 -9.64 -8.98 17.01
C THR A 248 -10.84 -9.67 16.36
N GLY A 249 -11.07 -9.45 15.06
CA GLY A 249 -12.16 -10.03 14.28
C GLY A 249 -12.13 -11.56 14.25
N GLY A 250 -10.97 -12.16 14.06
CA GLY A 250 -10.80 -13.61 14.06
C GLY A 250 -11.11 -14.23 15.42
N LEU A 251 -10.67 -13.60 16.52
CA LEU A 251 -10.97 -14.03 17.88
C LEU A 251 -12.46 -13.90 18.20
N MET A 252 -13.08 -12.77 17.80
CA MET A 252 -14.52 -12.57 17.97
C MET A 252 -15.33 -13.61 17.21
N LEU A 253 -14.99 -13.88 15.97
CA LEU A 253 -15.67 -14.92 15.15
C LEU A 253 -15.56 -16.29 15.80
N LYS A 254 -14.37 -16.68 16.25
CA LYS A 254 -14.15 -17.94 16.96
C LYS A 254 -15.06 -18.06 18.19
N GLN A 255 -15.03 -17.06 19.07
CA GLN A 255 -15.87 -17.07 20.28
C GLN A 255 -17.37 -17.04 19.95
N ALA A 256 -17.78 -16.35 18.90
CA ALA A 256 -19.17 -16.37 18.44
C ALA A 256 -19.64 -17.77 18.04
N ARG A 257 -18.80 -18.50 17.29
CA ARG A 257 -19.10 -19.89 16.88
C ARG A 257 -19.10 -20.85 18.07
N GLU A 258 -18.16 -20.69 19.01
CA GLU A 258 -18.15 -21.44 20.27
C GLU A 258 -19.42 -21.21 21.10
N LEU A 259 -19.98 -20.01 21.09
CA LEU A 259 -21.28 -19.70 21.70
C LEU A 259 -22.48 -20.18 20.87
N GLY A 260 -22.27 -20.78 19.70
CA GLY A 260 -23.34 -21.28 18.83
C GLY A 260 -24.07 -20.22 18.02
N ILE A 261 -23.47 -19.03 17.81
CA ILE A 261 -24.01 -17.99 16.92
C ILE A 261 -23.77 -18.43 15.47
N LYS A 262 -24.85 -18.67 14.72
CA LYS A 262 -24.82 -19.14 13.33
C LYS A 262 -24.94 -18.00 12.29
N ALA A 263 -25.13 -16.76 12.75
CA ALA A 263 -25.24 -15.58 11.90
C ALA A 263 -24.06 -15.46 10.92
N VAL A 264 -24.30 -14.89 9.76
CA VAL A 264 -23.21 -14.49 8.83
C VAL A 264 -22.37 -13.41 9.50
N PHE A 265 -21.06 -13.60 9.57
CA PHE A 265 -20.16 -12.56 10.03
C PHE A 265 -19.61 -11.78 8.85
N ALA A 266 -19.74 -10.46 8.92
CA ALA A 266 -19.25 -9.54 7.91
C ALA A 266 -18.23 -8.56 8.50
N PHE A 267 -17.21 -8.20 7.71
CA PHE A 267 -16.07 -7.40 8.12
C PHE A 267 -15.70 -6.38 7.05
N GLY A 268 -14.93 -5.37 7.45
CA GLY A 268 -14.25 -4.47 6.52
C GLY A 268 -12.90 -5.01 6.04
N ASP A 269 -12.16 -4.16 5.34
CA ASP A 269 -10.85 -4.45 4.75
C ASP A 269 -9.78 -4.81 5.80
N GLY A 270 -9.82 -4.18 6.97
CA GLY A 270 -8.89 -4.48 8.06
C GLY A 270 -8.95 -5.91 8.61
N ALA A 271 -10.00 -6.67 8.27
CA ALA A 271 -10.16 -8.07 8.61
C ALA A 271 -10.34 -8.98 7.38
N CYS A 272 -10.06 -8.48 6.17
CA CYS A 272 -10.17 -9.26 4.94
C CYS A 272 -8.83 -9.91 4.57
N THR A 273 -8.31 -10.76 5.46
CA THR A 273 -7.01 -11.42 5.34
C THR A 273 -7.10 -12.91 5.72
N ASP A 274 -6.10 -13.68 5.29
CA ASP A 274 -5.99 -15.09 5.66
C ASP A 274 -5.74 -15.29 7.17
N LYS A 275 -5.37 -14.22 7.89
CA LYS A 275 -5.27 -14.23 9.37
C LYS A 275 -6.58 -14.64 10.05
N MET A 276 -7.71 -14.34 9.42
CA MET A 276 -9.02 -14.78 9.90
C MET A 276 -9.12 -16.31 9.97
N LYS A 277 -8.56 -17.02 8.97
CA LYS A 277 -8.49 -18.50 8.98
C LYS A 277 -7.52 -19.01 10.04
N GLU A 278 -6.38 -18.35 10.23
CA GLU A 278 -5.42 -18.74 11.26
C GLU A 278 -6.03 -18.64 12.67
N LEU A 279 -6.79 -17.57 12.95
CA LEU A 279 -7.35 -17.30 14.28
C LEU A 279 -8.64 -18.07 14.57
N ALA A 280 -9.53 -18.19 13.57
CA ALA A 280 -10.84 -18.81 13.75
C ALA A 280 -10.92 -20.26 13.24
N GLY A 281 -9.90 -20.76 12.54
CA GLY A 281 -9.90 -22.10 11.96
C GLY A 281 -11.06 -22.30 10.99
N GLU A 282 -11.68 -23.49 11.02
CA GLU A 282 -12.86 -23.82 10.20
C GLU A 282 -14.08 -22.93 10.50
N MET A 283 -14.09 -22.25 11.65
CA MET A 283 -15.15 -21.32 12.03
C MET A 283 -15.17 -20.06 11.17
N SER A 284 -14.10 -19.80 10.39
CA SER A 284 -14.02 -18.71 9.41
C SER A 284 -14.82 -18.97 8.12
N GLU A 285 -15.27 -20.19 7.91
CA GLU A 285 -16.03 -20.55 6.70
C GLU A 285 -17.28 -19.70 6.54
N ASN A 286 -17.55 -19.24 5.31
CA ASN A 286 -18.66 -18.36 4.96
C ASN A 286 -18.66 -16.97 5.63
N LEU A 287 -17.54 -16.51 6.20
CA LEU A 287 -17.44 -15.10 6.53
C LEU A 287 -17.50 -14.25 5.25
N VAL A 288 -17.96 -13.03 5.39
CA VAL A 288 -17.96 -12.01 4.34
C VAL A 288 -17.00 -10.91 4.75
N CYS A 289 -16.19 -10.40 3.83
CA CYS A 289 -15.40 -9.20 4.09
C CYS A 289 -15.30 -8.33 2.83
N SER A 290 -14.83 -7.11 2.99
CA SER A 290 -14.63 -6.19 1.86
C SER A 290 -13.19 -5.74 1.78
N GLN A 291 -12.75 -5.38 0.58
CA GLN A 291 -11.51 -4.65 0.32
C GLN A 291 -11.86 -3.32 -0.34
N ALA A 292 -11.24 -2.25 0.14
CA ALA A 292 -11.45 -0.89 -0.38
C ALA A 292 -10.65 -0.65 -1.68
N GLY A 293 -10.86 -1.52 -2.65
CA GLY A 293 -10.19 -1.53 -3.96
C GLY A 293 -10.36 -2.88 -4.66
N LEU A 294 -9.62 -3.08 -5.75
CA LEU A 294 -9.55 -4.37 -6.42
C LEU A 294 -8.73 -5.38 -5.59
N PRO A 295 -9.03 -6.69 -5.69
CA PRO A 295 -8.30 -7.72 -4.96
C PRO A 295 -6.84 -7.81 -5.44
N VAL A 296 -5.95 -8.27 -4.56
CA VAL A 296 -4.52 -8.47 -4.87
C VAL A 296 -4.31 -9.28 -6.15
N VAL A 297 -5.13 -10.31 -6.39
CA VAL A 297 -5.07 -11.14 -7.60
C VAL A 297 -5.34 -10.37 -8.90
N ALA A 298 -5.96 -9.20 -8.82
CA ALA A 298 -6.19 -8.30 -9.96
C ALA A 298 -5.11 -7.22 -10.11
N ALA A 299 -4.11 -7.18 -9.22
CA ALA A 299 -2.98 -6.28 -9.37
C ALA A 299 -2.15 -6.63 -10.60
N SER A 300 -1.40 -5.66 -11.12
CA SER A 300 -0.59 -5.89 -12.32
C SER A 300 0.42 -7.03 -12.11
N LYS A 301 0.61 -7.85 -13.15
CA LYS A 301 1.54 -8.98 -13.10
C LYS A 301 2.96 -8.54 -12.76
N ASP A 302 3.41 -7.43 -13.30
CA ASP A 302 4.76 -6.90 -13.06
C ASP A 302 4.98 -6.58 -11.57
N PHE A 303 3.96 -6.02 -10.91
CA PHE A 303 4.02 -5.78 -9.46
C PHE A 303 4.07 -7.10 -8.68
N LEU A 304 3.18 -8.06 -8.99
CA LEU A 304 3.10 -9.34 -8.28
C LEU A 304 4.41 -10.12 -8.40
N ASP A 305 4.98 -10.21 -9.59
CA ASP A 305 6.26 -10.89 -9.85
C ASP A 305 7.41 -10.21 -9.10
N ALA A 306 7.49 -8.88 -9.16
CA ALA A 306 8.52 -8.10 -8.48
C ALA A 306 8.41 -8.22 -6.96
N TYR A 307 7.21 -8.15 -6.41
CA TYR A 307 6.96 -8.28 -4.97
C TYR A 307 7.38 -9.68 -4.48
N LYS A 308 6.95 -10.73 -5.18
CA LYS A 308 7.33 -12.11 -4.87
C LYS A 308 8.84 -12.36 -4.99
N ALA A 309 9.48 -11.75 -6.00
CA ALA A 309 10.93 -11.84 -6.16
C ALA A 309 11.67 -11.16 -5.00
N ALA A 310 11.20 -9.99 -4.53
CA ALA A 310 11.82 -9.23 -3.46
C ALA A 310 11.59 -9.85 -2.07
N TYR A 311 10.36 -10.25 -1.76
CA TYR A 311 9.96 -10.62 -0.39
C TYR A 311 9.71 -12.11 -0.19
N LYS A 312 9.76 -12.95 -1.24
CA LYS A 312 9.51 -14.42 -1.20
C LYS A 312 8.14 -14.82 -0.66
N GLN A 313 7.19 -13.91 -0.73
CA GLN A 313 5.79 -14.08 -0.33
C GLN A 313 4.89 -13.28 -1.26
N ASP A 314 3.61 -13.60 -1.28
CA ASP A 314 2.60 -12.82 -1.98
C ASP A 314 2.18 -11.61 -1.12
N PRO A 315 1.71 -10.49 -1.71
CA PRO A 315 1.16 -9.37 -0.95
C PRO A 315 -0.10 -9.82 -0.19
N ILE A 316 -0.36 -9.18 0.96
CA ILE A 316 -1.52 -9.53 1.80
C ILE A 316 -2.77 -8.80 1.30
N ILE A 317 -2.77 -7.45 1.37
CA ILE A 317 -3.93 -6.63 0.98
C ILE A 317 -3.55 -5.23 0.52
N TYR A 318 -2.62 -4.54 1.21
CA TYR A 318 -2.36 -3.12 1.00
C TYR A 318 -1.11 -2.80 0.19
N ALA A 319 -0.18 -3.75 0.06
CA ALA A 319 1.08 -3.53 -0.65
C ALA A 319 0.92 -2.98 -2.08
N PRO A 320 -0.05 -3.43 -2.92
CA PRO A 320 -0.24 -2.85 -4.25
C PRO A 320 -0.60 -1.36 -4.19
N PHE A 321 -1.38 -0.95 -3.20
CA PHE A 321 -1.82 0.43 -3.03
C PHE A 321 -0.70 1.34 -2.51
N THR A 322 0.11 0.88 -1.57
CA THR A 322 1.26 1.65 -1.07
C THR A 322 2.39 1.72 -2.09
N TYR A 323 2.54 0.68 -2.92
CA TYR A 323 3.41 0.71 -4.09
C TYR A 323 2.98 1.81 -5.07
N ASP A 324 1.70 1.90 -5.39
CA ASP A 324 1.15 2.94 -6.25
C ASP A 324 1.28 4.32 -5.61
N ALA A 325 1.02 4.45 -4.31
CA ALA A 325 1.18 5.71 -3.58
C ALA A 325 2.60 6.27 -3.66
N ALA A 326 3.61 5.42 -3.48
CA ALA A 326 5.01 5.83 -3.62
C ALA A 326 5.34 6.20 -5.09
N ASN A 327 4.89 5.42 -6.05
CA ASN A 327 5.10 5.71 -7.47
C ASN A 327 4.41 7.01 -7.91
N LEU A 328 3.23 7.35 -7.37
CA LEU A 328 2.54 8.62 -7.65
C LEU A 328 3.35 9.83 -7.16
N ILE A 329 3.90 9.75 -5.94
CA ILE A 329 4.79 10.80 -5.40
C ILE A 329 6.02 10.96 -6.31
N ILE A 330 6.69 9.85 -6.65
CA ILE A 330 7.90 9.87 -7.49
C ILE A 330 7.57 10.37 -8.91
N ALA A 331 6.47 9.94 -9.49
CA ALA A 331 6.03 10.41 -10.82
C ALA A 331 5.69 11.90 -10.83
N ALA A 332 5.07 12.41 -9.78
CA ALA A 332 4.80 13.84 -9.64
C ALA A 332 6.11 14.65 -9.51
N MET A 333 7.11 14.14 -8.75
CA MET A 333 8.45 14.74 -8.67
C MET A 333 9.14 14.76 -10.03
N GLN A 334 9.06 13.67 -10.80
CA GLN A 334 9.62 13.60 -12.15
C GLN A 334 8.94 14.60 -13.10
N LYS A 335 7.62 14.73 -13.03
CA LYS A 335 6.85 15.64 -13.86
C LYS A 335 7.16 17.11 -13.55
N ALA A 336 7.41 17.42 -12.27
CA ALA A 336 7.84 18.74 -11.82
C ALA A 336 9.35 18.98 -11.96
N ASP A 337 10.12 17.97 -12.35
CA ASP A 337 11.61 17.97 -12.33
C ASP A 337 12.17 18.46 -10.98
N SER A 338 11.50 18.11 -9.86
CA SER A 338 11.83 18.59 -8.53
C SER A 338 11.27 17.70 -7.42
N ALA A 339 12.05 17.47 -6.37
CA ALA A 339 11.60 16.84 -5.13
C ALA A 339 11.05 17.85 -4.10
N ASP A 340 11.00 19.13 -4.41
CA ASP A 340 10.42 20.17 -3.56
C ASP A 340 8.90 19.99 -3.50
N PRO A 341 8.30 19.74 -2.32
CA PRO A 341 6.86 19.57 -2.15
C PRO A 341 6.02 20.66 -2.78
N ALA A 342 6.44 21.93 -2.66
CA ALA A 342 5.69 23.05 -3.22
C ALA A 342 5.64 23.03 -4.77
N LYS A 343 6.64 22.43 -5.41
CA LYS A 343 6.72 22.35 -6.87
C LYS A 343 5.98 21.16 -7.44
N TYR A 344 6.08 19.97 -6.79
CA TYR A 344 5.46 18.78 -7.34
C TYR A 344 4.01 18.54 -6.88
N LEU A 345 3.55 19.17 -5.79
CA LEU A 345 2.18 19.02 -5.31
C LEU A 345 1.12 19.37 -6.38
N PRO A 346 1.25 20.46 -7.18
CA PRO A 346 0.31 20.74 -8.25
C PRO A 346 0.25 19.66 -9.33
N GLU A 347 1.38 18.96 -9.57
CA GLU A 347 1.44 17.84 -10.51
C GLU A 347 0.80 16.58 -9.92
N LEU A 348 0.99 16.34 -8.60
CA LEU A 348 0.34 15.25 -7.89
C LEU A 348 -1.19 15.41 -7.87
N GLN A 349 -1.70 16.60 -7.64
CA GLN A 349 -3.15 16.88 -7.65
C GLN A 349 -3.84 16.59 -9.00
N LYS A 350 -3.09 16.71 -10.09
CA LYS A 350 -3.59 16.52 -11.47
C LYS A 350 -3.13 15.19 -12.08
N ILE A 351 -2.50 14.32 -11.28
CA ILE A 351 -1.92 13.11 -11.81
C ILE A 351 -2.99 12.15 -12.33
N SER A 352 -2.71 11.54 -13.48
CA SER A 352 -3.43 10.39 -14.01
C SER A 352 -2.40 9.33 -14.34
N MET A 353 -2.42 8.21 -13.62
CA MET A 353 -1.44 7.14 -13.75
C MET A 353 -2.15 5.78 -13.73
N THR A 354 -1.68 4.84 -14.54
CA THR A 354 -2.02 3.43 -14.41
C THR A 354 -0.95 2.75 -13.57
N GLY A 355 -1.32 2.35 -12.37
CA GLY A 355 -0.46 1.67 -11.41
C GLY A 355 -0.73 0.17 -11.33
N ALA A 356 -0.23 -0.47 -10.28
CA ALA A 356 -0.50 -1.87 -9.99
C ALA A 356 -1.98 -2.13 -9.70
N THR A 357 -2.70 -1.15 -9.16
CA THR A 357 -4.12 -1.22 -8.81
C THR A 357 -5.05 -0.59 -9.87
N GLY A 358 -4.58 -0.46 -11.11
CA GLY A 358 -5.34 0.14 -12.20
C GLY A 358 -5.17 1.65 -12.32
N LYS A 359 -6.17 2.32 -12.91
CA LYS A 359 -6.12 3.77 -13.15
C LYS A 359 -6.33 4.54 -11.84
N ILE A 360 -5.47 5.52 -11.58
CA ILE A 360 -5.51 6.37 -10.39
C ILE A 360 -5.56 7.83 -10.82
N GLU A 361 -6.59 8.51 -10.36
CA GLU A 361 -6.81 9.95 -10.45
C GLU A 361 -7.42 10.41 -9.12
N PHE A 362 -7.11 11.63 -8.71
CA PHE A 362 -7.68 12.21 -7.50
C PHE A 362 -8.82 13.19 -7.81
N ASP A 363 -9.78 13.24 -6.91
CA ASP A 363 -10.77 14.32 -6.89
C ASP A 363 -10.23 15.57 -6.18
N ASP A 364 -11.06 16.61 -6.05
CA ASP A 364 -10.67 17.90 -5.44
C ASP A 364 -10.36 17.78 -3.94
N LYS A 365 -10.74 16.69 -3.30
CA LYS A 365 -10.46 16.40 -1.89
C LYS A 365 -9.20 15.56 -1.69
N GLY A 366 -8.68 14.91 -2.75
CA GLY A 366 -7.57 13.98 -2.70
C GLY A 366 -7.99 12.51 -2.58
N ASP A 367 -9.27 12.19 -2.79
CA ASP A 367 -9.77 10.83 -2.84
C ASP A 367 -9.61 10.23 -4.24
N ARG A 368 -9.36 8.90 -4.32
CA ARG A 368 -9.33 8.19 -5.60
C ARG A 368 -10.68 8.23 -6.28
N LYS A 369 -10.72 8.71 -7.52
CA LYS A 369 -11.92 8.68 -8.35
C LYS A 369 -12.29 7.25 -8.72
N ASN A 370 -13.59 6.96 -8.72
CA ASN A 370 -14.14 5.67 -9.18
C ASN A 370 -13.51 4.44 -8.50
N ALA A 371 -13.16 4.57 -7.21
CA ALA A 371 -12.63 3.47 -6.44
C ALA A 371 -13.64 2.30 -6.42
N GLU A 372 -13.13 1.10 -6.63
CA GLU A 372 -13.87 -0.14 -6.50
C GLU A 372 -13.91 -0.59 -5.04
N ILE A 373 -14.95 -1.33 -4.68
CA ILE A 373 -15.02 -2.09 -3.43
C ILE A 373 -15.26 -3.54 -3.80
N THR A 374 -14.36 -4.42 -3.40
CA THR A 374 -14.48 -5.85 -3.64
C THR A 374 -15.06 -6.55 -2.41
N ILE A 375 -16.05 -7.39 -2.60
CA ILE A 375 -16.63 -8.28 -1.58
C ILE A 375 -16.04 -9.67 -1.73
N PHE A 376 -15.64 -10.25 -0.61
CA PHE A 376 -15.09 -11.60 -0.51
C PHE A 376 -15.93 -12.48 0.39
N THR A 377 -15.81 -13.78 0.18
CA THR A 377 -16.27 -14.79 1.13
C THR A 377 -15.17 -15.82 1.37
N MET A 378 -15.14 -16.38 2.57
CA MET A 378 -14.23 -17.49 2.87
C MET A 378 -14.84 -18.80 2.41
N LYS A 379 -14.15 -19.51 1.51
CA LYS A 379 -14.54 -20.83 1.01
C LYS A 379 -13.36 -21.78 1.03
N GLY A 380 -13.55 -22.93 1.66
CA GLY A 380 -12.48 -23.92 1.77
C GLY A 380 -11.20 -23.35 2.42
N GLY A 381 -11.36 -22.38 3.32
CA GLY A 381 -10.28 -21.72 4.02
C GLY A 381 -9.49 -20.69 3.18
N LYS A 382 -10.05 -20.21 2.07
CA LYS A 382 -9.48 -19.15 1.22
C LYS A 382 -10.48 -18.03 1.00
N LEU A 383 -9.98 -16.81 0.96
CA LEU A 383 -10.77 -15.65 0.58
C LEU A 383 -10.95 -15.62 -0.94
N GLU A 384 -12.20 -15.71 -1.39
CA GLU A 384 -12.57 -15.64 -2.80
C GLU A 384 -13.35 -14.35 -3.07
N PRO A 385 -12.93 -13.52 -4.04
CA PRO A 385 -13.69 -12.35 -4.45
C PRO A 385 -14.99 -12.80 -5.15
N VAL A 386 -16.12 -12.28 -4.70
CA VAL A 386 -17.46 -12.67 -5.21
C VAL A 386 -18.17 -11.54 -5.94
N ALA A 387 -17.95 -10.29 -5.56
CA ALA A 387 -18.56 -9.13 -6.20
C ALA A 387 -17.62 -7.91 -6.16
N VAL A 388 -17.81 -7.02 -7.13
CA VAL A 388 -17.20 -5.68 -7.14
C VAL A 388 -18.31 -4.64 -7.22
N VAL A 389 -18.26 -3.66 -6.33
CA VAL A 389 -19.15 -2.50 -6.33
C VAL A 389 -18.38 -1.27 -6.76
N GLN A 390 -18.86 -0.61 -7.80
CA GLN A 390 -18.30 0.64 -8.32
C GLN A 390 -19.43 1.60 -8.68
N GLY A 391 -19.36 2.84 -8.21
CA GLY A 391 -20.41 3.82 -8.46
C GLY A 391 -21.82 3.38 -8.00
N GLY A 392 -21.90 2.58 -6.94
CA GLY A 392 -23.15 2.01 -6.41
C GLY A 392 -23.72 0.82 -7.19
N LYS A 393 -23.04 0.36 -8.24
CA LYS A 393 -23.43 -0.82 -9.01
C LYS A 393 -22.62 -2.03 -8.59
N SER A 394 -23.29 -3.13 -8.28
CA SER A 394 -22.68 -4.42 -7.95
C SER A 394 -22.64 -5.31 -9.19
N LEU A 395 -21.49 -5.90 -9.46
CA LEU A 395 -21.27 -6.91 -10.49
C LEU A 395 -20.63 -8.14 -9.85
N ALA A 396 -20.96 -9.33 -10.36
CA ALA A 396 -20.20 -10.51 -10.00
C ALA A 396 -18.71 -10.31 -10.38
N PHE A 397 -17.80 -10.74 -9.53
CA PHE A 397 -16.37 -10.52 -9.77
C PHE A 397 -15.90 -11.05 -11.13
N ALA A 398 -16.37 -12.23 -11.53
CA ALA A 398 -16.02 -12.81 -12.83
C ALA A 398 -16.49 -11.94 -14.02
N ASP A 399 -17.65 -11.30 -13.91
CA ASP A 399 -18.20 -10.43 -14.96
C ASP A 399 -17.47 -9.09 -14.99
N PHE A 400 -17.12 -8.55 -13.82
CA PHE A 400 -16.30 -7.35 -13.70
C PHE A 400 -14.94 -7.57 -14.37
N MET A 401 -14.26 -8.69 -14.09
CA MET A 401 -12.96 -9.00 -14.68
C MET A 401 -13.03 -9.15 -16.21
N LYS A 402 -14.09 -9.79 -16.75
CA LYS A 402 -14.31 -9.87 -18.19
C LYS A 402 -14.48 -8.50 -18.84
N ALA A 403 -15.23 -7.61 -18.19
CA ALA A 403 -15.47 -6.25 -18.69
C ALA A 403 -14.23 -5.35 -18.61
N SER A 404 -13.34 -5.62 -17.64
CA SER A 404 -12.12 -4.84 -17.40
C SER A 404 -10.90 -5.32 -18.22
N MET A 405 -10.96 -6.53 -18.82
CA MET A 405 -9.91 -7.00 -19.72
C MET A 405 -9.96 -6.21 -21.04
N PRO A 406 -8.81 -5.70 -21.53
CA PRO A 406 -8.79 -5.14 -22.88
C PRO A 406 -9.28 -6.19 -23.88
N ALA A 407 -10.13 -5.76 -24.83
CA ALA A 407 -10.55 -6.64 -25.91
C ALA A 407 -9.33 -7.31 -26.55
N PRO A 408 -9.37 -8.61 -26.89
CA PRO A 408 -8.26 -9.25 -27.55
C PRO A 408 -7.89 -8.41 -28.78
N ALA A 409 -6.59 -8.06 -28.88
CA ALA A 409 -6.10 -7.30 -30.03
C ALA A 409 -6.60 -7.99 -31.31
N ALA A 410 -7.28 -7.24 -32.17
CA ALA A 410 -7.68 -7.76 -33.46
C ALA A 410 -6.44 -8.38 -34.12
N PRO A 411 -6.55 -9.57 -34.72
CA PRO A 411 -5.39 -10.18 -35.40
C PRO A 411 -4.81 -9.14 -36.35
N ALA A 412 -3.51 -8.89 -36.24
CA ALA A 412 -2.81 -7.96 -37.10
C ALA A 412 -3.16 -8.33 -38.55
N ALA A 413 -3.71 -7.39 -39.31
CA ALA A 413 -4.02 -7.60 -40.72
C ALA A 413 -2.74 -8.12 -41.38
N ALA A 414 -2.85 -9.26 -42.06
CA ALA A 414 -1.74 -9.82 -42.78
C ALA A 414 -1.17 -8.72 -43.71
N PRO A 415 0.15 -8.59 -43.84
CA PRO A 415 0.73 -7.58 -44.73
C PRO A 415 0.18 -7.80 -46.14
N ALA A 416 -0.40 -6.73 -46.70
CA ALA A 416 -0.89 -6.75 -48.06
C ALA A 416 0.25 -7.25 -48.98
N ALA A 417 -0.04 -8.27 -49.77
CA ALA A 417 0.90 -8.81 -50.75
C ALA A 417 1.39 -7.66 -51.63
N ALA A 418 2.72 -7.48 -51.70
CA ALA A 418 3.33 -6.51 -52.61
C ALA A 418 2.85 -6.76 -54.04
N PRO A 419 2.53 -5.73 -54.84
CA PRO A 419 2.13 -5.91 -56.23
C PRO A 419 3.29 -6.57 -57.02
N MET A 420 2.98 -7.68 -57.65
CA MET A 420 3.91 -8.35 -58.58
C MET A 420 4.31 -7.38 -59.72
N ALA A 421 5.61 -7.22 -59.91
CA ALA A 421 6.14 -6.49 -61.06
C ALA A 421 5.67 -7.13 -62.38
N PRO A 422 5.36 -6.34 -63.39
CA PRO A 422 4.97 -6.89 -64.74
C PRO A 422 6.09 -7.70 -65.33
N ALA A 423 5.75 -8.88 -65.82
CA ALA A 423 6.69 -9.73 -66.57
C ALA A 423 7.19 -9.02 -67.85
N GLU A 424 8.51 -8.91 -68.01
CA GLU A 424 9.13 -8.45 -69.24
C GLU A 424 8.77 -9.37 -70.47
N ALA A 425 8.29 -8.75 -71.52
CA ALA A 425 7.99 -9.44 -72.77
C ALA A 425 9.28 -9.87 -73.45
N PRO A 426 9.32 -11.04 -74.18
CA PRO A 426 10.52 -11.50 -74.87
C PRO A 426 10.81 -10.63 -76.08
N LYS A 427 12.05 -10.13 -76.18
CA LYS A 427 12.57 -9.47 -77.37
C LYS A 427 12.78 -10.49 -78.50
N LYS A 428 12.19 -10.18 -79.67
CA LYS A 428 12.51 -10.84 -80.93
C LYS A 428 13.85 -10.39 -81.45
#